data_a6bce24b3e4b786ba5c53b15a3c6900a
#
_entry.id   a6bce24b3e4b786ba5c53b15a3c6900a
#
_cell.length_a   1.000
_cell.length_b   1.000
_cell.length_c   1.000
_cell.angle_alpha   90.00
_cell.angle_beta   90.00
_cell.angle_gamma   90.00
#
_symmetry.space_group_name_H-M   'P 1'
#
loop_
_entity.id
_entity.type
_entity.pdbx_description
1 polymer ?
#
loop_
_entity_poly.entity_id
_entity_poly.type
_entity_poly.pdbx_seq_one_letter_code
_entity_poly.pdbx_strand_id
1 'polypeptide(L)'
;SEMCIRDRFVSSGLGGMSGAQPKAAEIAGAVSIIAEVDSSRIETRHRQGWVGHVTADIAEAYRMASQAMQRREPCSIAYHGNVVDLLEYAERERIPIELLSDQTSCHAVYEGGYCPAGLTFEERTRLLHESPEQFRHLVDISLHRHFEVIKKLVARGTYFFDYGNSFMKAIYDAGVKEISRNGVDEKDGFIWPSYV
;
A
#
# COMPACT_ATOMS: atom_id res chain seq x y z
N SER A 1 -0.12 19.08 4.25
CA SER A 1 -0.11 18.86 5.70
C SER A 1 1.26 18.36 6.09
N GLU A 2 1.87 18.99 7.08
CA GLU A 2 3.14 18.53 7.62
C GLU A 2 2.91 17.18 8.31
N MET A 3 3.69 16.18 7.93
CA MET A 3 3.71 14.87 8.57
C MET A 3 4.25 15.04 9.99
N CYS A 4 3.49 14.66 10.98
CA CYS A 4 3.86 14.81 12.39
C CYS A 4 4.36 13.49 12.98
N ILE A 5 5.16 13.57 14.01
CA ILE A 5 5.67 12.42 14.80
C ILE A 5 4.55 11.53 15.38
N ARG A 6 3.29 11.94 15.22
CA ARG A 6 2.08 11.23 15.61
C ARG A 6 1.36 10.57 14.45
N ASP A 7 1.86 10.75 13.22
CA ASP A 7 1.20 10.23 12.03
C ASP A 7 1.72 8.85 11.71
N ARG A 8 0.79 7.91 11.51
CA ARG A 8 1.09 6.59 10.94
C ARG A 8 0.90 6.68 9.43
N PHE A 9 2.00 6.53 8.72
CA PHE A 9 2.02 6.44 7.27
C PHE A 9 2.04 4.97 6.85
N VAL A 10 1.09 4.57 6.04
CA VAL A 10 1.03 3.22 5.45
C VAL A 10 1.10 3.33 3.93
N SER A 11 1.89 2.48 3.32
CA SER A 11 2.03 2.40 1.88
C SER A 11 2.45 0.99 1.46
N SER A 12 2.70 0.80 0.17
CA SER A 12 3.20 -0.44 -0.38
C SER A 12 4.32 -0.19 -1.38
N GLY A 13 5.18 -1.20 -1.54
CA GLY A 13 6.29 -1.19 -2.48
C GLY A 13 7.61 -0.70 -1.87
N LEU A 14 8.64 -1.54 -2.04
CA LEU A 14 10.03 -1.25 -1.66
C LEU A 14 10.98 -1.41 -2.86
N GLY A 15 10.45 -1.25 -4.07
CA GLY A 15 11.20 -1.29 -5.32
C GLY A 15 12.10 -0.07 -5.54
N GLY A 16 12.53 0.15 -6.79
CA GLY A 16 13.49 1.19 -7.13
C GLY A 16 13.02 2.59 -6.74
N MET A 17 11.82 3.00 -7.13
CA MET A 17 11.27 4.33 -6.82
C MET A 17 10.66 4.41 -5.42
N SER A 18 9.98 3.36 -5.00
CA SER A 18 9.24 3.33 -3.72
C SER A 18 10.10 3.03 -2.50
N GLY A 19 11.28 2.44 -2.69
CA GLY A 19 12.16 1.99 -1.61
C GLY A 19 12.67 3.11 -0.68
N ALA A 20 12.61 4.36 -1.10
CA ALA A 20 13.00 5.50 -0.29
C ALA A 20 11.92 5.95 0.73
N GLN A 21 10.68 5.49 0.58
CA GLN A 21 9.55 5.91 1.44
C GLN A 21 9.81 5.75 2.94
N PRO A 22 10.27 4.58 3.43
CA PRO A 22 10.47 4.40 4.86
C PRO A 22 11.54 5.34 5.42
N LYS A 23 12.62 5.55 4.68
CA LYS A 23 13.68 6.48 5.10
C LYS A 23 13.20 7.93 5.11
N ALA A 24 12.46 8.33 4.09
CA ALA A 24 11.89 9.67 4.02
C ALA A 24 10.90 9.92 5.18
N ALA A 25 10.08 8.94 5.52
CA ALA A 25 9.16 9.02 6.65
C ALA A 25 9.91 9.19 7.99
N GLU A 26 10.98 8.41 8.21
CA GLU A 26 11.82 8.57 9.41
C GLU A 26 12.45 9.96 9.51
N ILE A 27 13.00 10.48 8.40
CA ILE A 27 13.58 11.82 8.35
C ILE A 27 12.53 12.89 8.68
N ALA A 28 11.30 12.70 8.21
CA ALA A 28 10.18 13.58 8.54
C ALA A 28 9.63 13.40 9.97
N GLY A 29 10.17 12.46 10.74
CA GLY A 29 9.74 12.20 12.11
C GLY A 29 8.49 11.33 12.25
N ALA A 30 8.07 10.68 11.17
CA ALA A 30 6.87 9.84 11.15
C ALA A 30 7.16 8.37 11.47
N VAL A 31 6.09 7.62 11.73
CA VAL A 31 6.11 6.16 11.83
C VAL A 31 5.50 5.58 10.56
N SER A 32 6.20 4.67 9.89
CA SER A 32 5.73 4.07 8.64
C SER A 32 5.64 2.55 8.71
N ILE A 33 4.63 2.00 8.03
CA ILE A 33 4.51 0.58 7.71
C ILE A 33 4.38 0.47 6.20
N ILE A 34 5.34 -0.19 5.56
CA ILE A 34 5.36 -0.39 4.11
C ILE A 34 5.22 -1.89 3.82
N ALA A 35 4.15 -2.27 3.13
CA ALA A 35 3.93 -3.64 2.71
C ALA A 35 4.76 -3.95 1.46
N GLU A 36 5.41 -5.11 1.44
CA GLU A 36 6.14 -5.63 0.29
C GLU A 36 6.00 -7.16 0.26
N VAL A 37 5.64 -7.68 -0.90
CA VAL A 37 5.46 -9.12 -1.09
C VAL A 37 6.77 -9.85 -1.43
N ASP A 38 7.74 -9.15 -1.97
CA ASP A 38 9.05 -9.68 -2.36
C ASP A 38 10.05 -9.51 -1.21
N SER A 39 10.37 -10.60 -0.54
CA SER A 39 11.32 -10.62 0.59
C SER A 39 12.72 -10.10 0.22
N SER A 40 13.15 -10.29 -1.04
CA SER A 40 14.47 -9.81 -1.50
C SER A 40 14.57 -8.29 -1.51
N ARG A 41 13.47 -7.60 -1.82
CA ARG A 41 13.40 -6.15 -1.76
C ARG A 41 13.44 -5.64 -0.33
N ILE A 42 12.73 -6.31 0.59
CA ILE A 42 12.77 -6.00 2.02
C ILE A 42 14.20 -6.15 2.55
N GLU A 43 14.84 -7.27 2.26
CA GLU A 43 16.20 -7.54 2.70
C GLU A 43 17.19 -6.47 2.19
N THR A 44 17.07 -6.09 0.92
CA THR A 44 17.89 -5.04 0.32
C THR A 44 17.73 -3.72 1.07
N ARG A 45 16.50 -3.26 1.33
CA ARG A 45 16.24 -1.99 2.02
C ARG A 45 16.64 -2.03 3.49
N HIS A 46 16.46 -3.16 4.15
CA HIS A 46 16.88 -3.33 5.53
C HIS A 46 18.42 -3.29 5.65
N ARG A 47 19.14 -3.98 4.78
CA ARG A 47 20.60 -3.95 4.73
C ARG A 47 21.17 -2.57 4.41
N GLN A 48 20.47 -1.79 3.58
CA GLN A 48 20.83 -0.40 3.27
C GLN A 48 20.55 0.58 4.43
N GLY A 49 19.88 0.14 5.50
CA GLY A 49 19.45 1.00 6.60
C GLY A 49 18.29 1.93 6.23
N TRP A 50 17.54 1.61 5.19
CA TRP A 50 16.38 2.40 4.75
C TRP A 50 15.08 1.99 5.44
N VAL A 51 15.02 0.78 5.98
CA VAL A 51 13.95 0.28 6.83
C VAL A 51 14.55 -0.31 8.10
N GLY A 52 14.00 0.06 9.26
CA GLY A 52 14.58 -0.30 10.55
C GLY A 52 14.12 -1.66 11.07
N HIS A 53 12.87 -2.04 10.80
CA HIS A 53 12.26 -3.27 11.32
C HIS A 53 11.57 -4.04 10.21
N VAL A 54 11.55 -5.37 10.36
CA VAL A 54 10.92 -6.29 9.40
C VAL A 54 10.06 -7.28 10.16
N THR A 55 8.85 -7.51 9.71
CA THR A 55 7.96 -8.55 10.24
C THR A 55 7.04 -9.10 9.15
N ALA A 56 6.62 -10.35 9.29
CA ALA A 56 5.56 -10.95 8.49
C ALA A 56 4.23 -11.06 9.25
N ASP A 57 4.17 -10.52 10.48
CA ASP A 57 3.00 -10.52 11.34
C ASP A 57 2.35 -9.13 11.36
N ILE A 58 1.11 -9.03 10.88
CA ILE A 58 0.38 -7.76 10.80
C ILE A 58 0.15 -7.15 12.19
N ALA A 59 -0.24 -7.96 13.15
CA ALA A 59 -0.47 -7.49 14.53
C ALA A 59 0.81 -6.92 15.13
N GLU A 60 1.94 -7.57 14.90
CA GLU A 60 3.26 -7.09 15.33
C GLU A 60 3.65 -5.78 14.65
N ALA A 61 3.42 -5.64 13.35
CA ALA A 61 3.69 -4.41 12.62
C ALA A 61 2.96 -3.21 13.26
N TYR A 62 1.67 -3.35 13.51
CA TYR A 62 0.89 -2.29 14.16
C TYR A 62 1.27 -2.06 15.62
N ARG A 63 1.64 -3.11 16.36
CA ARG A 63 2.12 -2.99 17.74
C ARG A 63 3.43 -2.19 17.80
N MET A 64 4.40 -2.50 16.95
CA MET A 64 5.66 -1.74 16.87
C MET A 64 5.42 -0.28 16.50
N ALA A 65 4.55 -0.02 15.52
CA ALA A 65 4.18 1.33 15.12
C ALA A 65 3.54 2.10 16.28
N SER A 66 2.59 1.50 17.00
CA SER A 66 1.93 2.13 18.14
C SER A 66 2.90 2.44 19.27
N GLN A 67 3.84 1.55 19.57
CA GLN A 67 4.87 1.78 20.58
C GLN A 67 5.80 2.94 20.20
N ALA A 68 6.24 3.01 18.94
CA ALA A 68 7.06 4.12 18.45
C ALA A 68 6.32 5.46 18.56
N MET A 69 5.03 5.49 18.19
CA MET A 69 4.19 6.68 18.32
C MET A 69 4.04 7.14 19.78
N GLN A 70 3.84 6.20 20.72
CA GLN A 70 3.77 6.51 22.15
C GLN A 70 5.07 7.10 22.69
N ARG A 71 6.22 6.59 22.22
CA ARG A 71 7.55 7.08 22.58
C ARG A 71 7.94 8.35 21.83
N ARG A 72 7.15 8.76 20.84
CA ARG A 72 7.47 9.86 19.92
C ARG A 72 8.80 9.65 19.19
N GLU A 73 9.06 8.43 18.79
CA GLU A 73 10.26 8.03 18.06
C GLU A 73 9.89 7.72 16.60
N PRO A 74 10.63 8.26 15.60
CA PRO A 74 10.48 7.83 14.22
C PRO A 74 10.77 6.34 14.10
N CYS A 75 10.01 5.65 13.26
CA CYS A 75 10.17 4.21 13.07
C CYS A 75 9.73 3.83 11.66
N SER A 76 10.49 2.95 11.01
CA SER A 76 10.10 2.37 9.74
C SER A 76 10.02 0.85 9.85
N ILE A 77 8.91 0.29 9.37
CA ILE A 77 8.58 -1.12 9.45
C ILE A 77 8.26 -1.61 8.05
N ALA A 78 8.96 -2.64 7.59
CA ALA A 78 8.58 -3.40 6.41
C ALA A 78 7.70 -4.57 6.84
N TYR A 79 6.49 -4.63 6.31
CA TYR A 79 5.61 -5.78 6.46
C TYR A 79 5.76 -6.69 5.24
N HIS A 80 6.23 -7.91 5.46
CA HIS A 80 6.32 -8.92 4.40
C HIS A 80 4.96 -9.55 4.16
N GLY A 81 4.23 -9.02 3.21
CA GLY A 81 2.91 -9.48 2.85
C GLY A 81 2.17 -8.48 1.96
N ASN A 82 0.89 -8.73 1.77
CA ASN A 82 0.04 -7.94 0.89
C ASN A 82 -0.55 -6.72 1.61
N VAL A 83 -0.53 -5.57 0.95
CA VAL A 83 -1.08 -4.32 1.51
C VAL A 83 -2.58 -4.42 1.77
N VAL A 84 -3.33 -5.15 0.96
CA VAL A 84 -4.78 -5.31 1.17
C VAL A 84 -5.06 -5.97 2.51
N ASP A 85 -4.32 -7.02 2.85
CA ASP A 85 -4.45 -7.70 4.15
C ASP A 85 -4.08 -6.77 5.31
N LEU A 86 -3.02 -5.98 5.14
CA LEU A 86 -2.59 -4.98 6.12
C LEU A 86 -3.68 -3.93 6.40
N LEU A 87 -4.32 -3.43 5.34
CA LEU A 87 -5.37 -2.42 5.43
C LEU A 87 -6.68 -2.99 5.98
N GLU A 88 -7.08 -4.18 5.55
CA GLU A 88 -8.28 -4.85 6.04
C GLU A 88 -8.17 -5.17 7.55
N TYR A 89 -6.97 -5.53 8.02
CA TYR A 89 -6.71 -5.70 9.45
C TYR A 89 -6.93 -4.39 10.22
N ALA A 90 -6.35 -3.28 9.74
CA ALA A 90 -6.52 -1.98 10.38
C ALA A 90 -7.99 -1.54 10.41
N GLU A 91 -8.72 -1.80 9.33
CA GLU A 91 -10.15 -1.47 9.24
C GLU A 91 -10.96 -2.28 10.27
N ARG A 92 -10.73 -3.58 10.35
CA ARG A 92 -11.42 -4.49 11.28
C ARG A 92 -11.11 -4.17 12.74
N GLU A 93 -9.83 -3.96 13.06
CA GLU A 93 -9.36 -3.69 14.42
C GLU A 93 -9.46 -2.21 14.81
N ARG A 94 -10.00 -1.36 13.91
CA ARG A 94 -10.17 0.09 14.12
C ARG A 94 -8.87 0.82 14.45
N ILE A 95 -7.77 0.40 13.84
CA ILE A 95 -6.47 1.05 13.98
C ILE A 95 -6.44 2.28 13.08
N PRO A 96 -6.18 3.49 13.60
CA PRO A 96 -6.13 4.69 12.78
C PRO A 96 -4.90 4.69 11.88
N ILE A 97 -5.11 5.09 10.63
CA ILE A 97 -4.06 5.40 9.66
C ILE A 97 -4.27 6.85 9.23
N GLU A 98 -3.31 7.72 9.52
CA GLU A 98 -3.41 9.14 9.22
C GLU A 98 -3.13 9.41 7.75
N LEU A 99 -2.07 8.79 7.20
CA LEU A 99 -1.65 8.94 5.81
C LEU A 99 -1.57 7.56 5.13
N LEU A 100 -2.12 7.47 3.94
CA LEU A 100 -2.13 6.24 3.14
C LEU A 100 -1.80 6.55 1.68
N SER A 101 -0.94 5.74 1.10
CA SER A 101 -0.64 5.77 -0.32
C SER A 101 -0.39 4.36 -0.85
N ASP A 102 -0.24 4.25 -2.16
CA ASP A 102 0.20 3.02 -2.82
C ASP A 102 1.25 3.35 -3.87
N GLN A 103 2.37 2.62 -3.85
CA GLN A 103 3.48 2.78 -4.78
C GLN A 103 3.82 1.49 -5.53
N THR A 104 2.85 0.62 -5.68
CA THR A 104 3.01 -0.55 -6.55
C THR A 104 3.08 -0.12 -8.03
N SER A 105 3.67 -0.98 -8.87
CA SER A 105 3.81 -0.70 -10.30
C SER A 105 2.46 -0.85 -11.03
N CYS A 106 1.51 0.00 -10.71
CA CYS A 106 0.13 -0.08 -11.20
C CYS A 106 -0.02 0.23 -12.71
N HIS A 107 1.02 0.73 -13.37
CA HIS A 107 1.04 0.84 -14.83
C HIS A 107 1.18 -0.52 -15.54
N ALA A 108 1.53 -1.57 -14.82
CA ALA A 108 1.74 -2.93 -15.33
C ALA A 108 1.05 -3.98 -14.43
N VAL A 109 -0.17 -3.69 -13.96
CA VAL A 109 -0.87 -4.54 -12.96
C VAL A 109 -1.05 -5.98 -13.42
N TYR A 110 -1.34 -6.17 -14.72
CA TYR A 110 -1.58 -7.50 -15.29
C TYR A 110 -0.30 -8.20 -15.79
N GLU A 111 0.83 -7.51 -15.71
CA GLU A 111 2.15 -8.02 -16.09
C GLU A 111 3.03 -8.32 -14.87
N GLY A 112 2.43 -8.32 -13.67
CA GLY A 112 3.11 -8.63 -12.43
C GLY A 112 3.51 -7.41 -11.59
N GLY A 113 3.10 -6.20 -11.97
CA GLY A 113 3.32 -4.99 -11.18
C GLY A 113 2.48 -4.91 -9.91
N TYR A 114 1.41 -5.68 -9.85
CA TYR A 114 0.51 -5.81 -8.70
C TYR A 114 0.42 -7.26 -8.26
N CYS A 115 0.54 -7.54 -6.97
CA CYS A 115 0.34 -8.87 -6.42
C CYS A 115 -1.09 -8.99 -5.85
N PRO A 116 -1.94 -9.88 -6.39
CA PRO A 116 -3.26 -10.10 -5.85
C PRO A 116 -3.23 -10.56 -4.39
N ALA A 117 -4.16 -10.07 -3.58
CA ALA A 117 -4.32 -10.54 -2.21
C ALA A 117 -4.61 -12.06 -2.20
N GLY A 118 -4.03 -12.76 -1.23
CA GLY A 118 -4.14 -14.20 -1.10
C GLY A 118 -3.06 -15.01 -1.81
N LEU A 119 -2.18 -14.37 -2.57
CA LEU A 119 -1.03 -15.03 -3.20
C LEU A 119 0.28 -14.57 -2.58
N THR A 120 1.23 -15.50 -2.41
CA THR A 120 2.62 -15.16 -2.15
C THR A 120 3.27 -14.60 -3.43
N PHE A 121 4.46 -14.00 -3.30
CA PHE A 121 5.22 -13.52 -4.45
C PHE A 121 5.53 -14.66 -5.45
N GLU A 122 5.89 -15.84 -4.95
CA GLU A 122 6.19 -17.02 -5.74
C GLU A 122 4.96 -17.58 -6.45
N GLU A 123 3.84 -17.68 -5.73
CA GLU A 123 2.55 -18.11 -6.29
C GLU A 123 2.06 -17.15 -7.38
N ARG A 124 2.20 -15.85 -7.14
CA ARG A 124 1.89 -14.81 -8.13
C ARG A 124 2.70 -14.99 -9.41
N THR A 125 4.00 -15.18 -9.28
CA THR A 125 4.90 -15.35 -10.43
C THR A 125 4.55 -16.60 -11.23
N ARG A 126 4.29 -17.71 -10.53
CA ARG A 126 3.88 -18.96 -11.16
C ARG A 126 2.54 -18.80 -11.89
N LEU A 127 1.53 -18.24 -11.25
CA LEU A 127 0.21 -18.06 -11.83
C LEU A 127 0.23 -17.14 -13.06
N LEU A 128 0.98 -16.05 -13.00
CA LEU A 128 1.17 -15.14 -14.11
C LEU A 128 1.72 -15.87 -15.35
N HIS A 129 2.64 -16.81 -15.14
CA HIS A 129 3.24 -17.60 -16.21
C HIS A 129 2.32 -18.71 -16.72
N GLU A 130 1.68 -19.46 -15.81
CA GLU A 130 0.88 -20.64 -16.14
C GLU A 130 -0.52 -20.31 -16.61
N SER A 131 -1.14 -19.26 -16.08
CA SER A 131 -2.53 -18.86 -16.41
C SER A 131 -2.71 -17.34 -16.29
N PRO A 132 -2.26 -16.57 -17.31
CA PRO A 132 -2.39 -15.10 -17.32
C PRO A 132 -3.83 -14.60 -17.15
N GLU A 133 -4.81 -15.32 -17.68
CA GLU A 133 -6.23 -14.96 -17.57
C GLU A 133 -6.73 -15.07 -16.13
N GLN A 134 -6.38 -16.16 -15.43
CA GLN A 134 -6.71 -16.34 -14.02
C GLN A 134 -5.99 -15.29 -13.17
N PHE A 135 -4.74 -15.01 -13.46
CA PHE A 135 -3.98 -13.95 -12.79
C PHE A 135 -4.69 -12.59 -12.93
N ARG A 136 -5.08 -12.22 -14.16
CA ARG A 136 -5.83 -10.97 -14.42
C ARG A 136 -7.13 -10.91 -13.60
N HIS A 137 -7.88 -11.98 -13.55
CA HIS A 137 -9.13 -12.06 -12.77
C HIS A 137 -8.88 -11.83 -11.27
N LEU A 138 -7.84 -12.45 -10.71
CA LEU A 138 -7.47 -12.25 -9.30
C LEU A 138 -6.97 -10.83 -9.01
N VAL A 139 -6.26 -10.21 -9.95
CA VAL A 139 -5.87 -8.79 -9.86
C VAL A 139 -7.11 -7.91 -9.76
N ASP A 140 -8.09 -8.10 -10.62
CA ASP A 140 -9.32 -7.30 -10.61
C ASP A 140 -10.08 -7.45 -9.29
N ILE A 141 -10.24 -8.67 -8.79
CA ILE A 141 -10.86 -8.94 -7.48
C ILE A 141 -10.10 -8.23 -6.36
N SER A 142 -8.78 -8.31 -6.37
CA SER A 142 -7.92 -7.70 -5.36
C SER A 142 -8.00 -6.16 -5.41
N LEU A 143 -8.03 -5.55 -6.60
CA LEU A 143 -8.19 -4.12 -6.77
C LEU A 143 -9.56 -3.62 -6.25
N HIS A 144 -10.63 -4.39 -6.46
CA HIS A 144 -11.94 -4.08 -5.87
C HIS A 144 -11.88 -4.11 -4.33
N ARG A 145 -11.29 -5.13 -3.73
CA ARG A 145 -11.09 -5.21 -2.27
C ARG A 145 -10.24 -4.06 -1.76
N HIS A 146 -9.17 -3.74 -2.46
CA HIS A 146 -8.26 -2.65 -2.11
C HIS A 146 -9.00 -1.30 -2.11
N PHE A 147 -9.77 -1.02 -3.14
CA PHE A 147 -10.62 0.18 -3.22
C PHE A 147 -11.62 0.25 -2.04
N GLU A 148 -12.34 -0.83 -1.76
CA GLU A 148 -13.34 -0.86 -0.70
C GLU A 148 -12.74 -0.59 0.69
N VAL A 149 -11.57 -1.17 1.00
CA VAL A 149 -10.93 -0.93 2.29
C VAL A 149 -10.40 0.50 2.40
N ILE A 150 -9.82 1.06 1.34
CA ILE A 150 -9.39 2.47 1.33
C ILE A 150 -10.59 3.40 1.55
N LYS A 151 -11.69 3.15 0.84
CA LYS A 151 -12.92 3.93 1.00
C LYS A 151 -13.42 3.95 2.44
N LYS A 152 -13.40 2.81 3.13
CA LYS A 152 -13.77 2.71 4.55
C LYS A 152 -12.80 3.48 5.46
N LEU A 153 -11.51 3.38 5.21
CA LEU A 153 -10.48 4.10 5.98
C LEU A 153 -10.60 5.61 5.77
N VAL A 154 -10.79 6.07 4.54
CA VAL A 154 -11.00 7.49 4.23
C VAL A 154 -12.25 8.04 4.92
N ALA A 155 -13.34 7.26 4.97
CA ALA A 155 -14.55 7.64 5.71
C ALA A 155 -14.31 7.83 7.22
N ARG A 156 -13.24 7.25 7.77
CA ARG A 156 -12.82 7.39 9.17
C ARG A 156 -11.75 8.46 9.40
N GLY A 157 -11.36 9.20 8.36
CA GLY A 157 -10.40 10.29 8.46
C GLY A 157 -9.01 10.03 7.90
N THR A 158 -8.74 8.86 7.33
CA THR A 158 -7.49 8.59 6.62
C THR A 158 -7.38 9.51 5.40
N TYR A 159 -6.23 10.17 5.24
CA TYR A 159 -5.92 10.90 4.03
C TYR A 159 -5.20 9.98 3.04
N PHE A 160 -5.88 9.64 1.96
CA PHE A 160 -5.30 8.85 0.86
C PHE A 160 -4.83 9.76 -0.26
N PHE A 161 -3.66 9.44 -0.83
CA PHE A 161 -3.17 10.09 -2.04
C PHE A 161 -2.46 9.08 -2.95
N ASP A 162 -2.54 9.30 -4.26
CA ASP A 162 -1.86 8.51 -5.27
C ASP A 162 -0.64 9.26 -5.83
N TYR A 163 0.30 8.53 -6.37
CA TYR A 163 1.42 9.08 -7.13
C TYR A 163 1.13 8.92 -8.64
N GLY A 164 0.82 10.02 -9.30
CA GLY A 164 0.61 10.05 -10.74
C GLY A 164 -0.66 9.36 -11.25
N ASN A 165 -1.66 9.13 -10.41
CA ASN A 165 -2.94 8.49 -10.73
C ASN A 165 -2.88 7.01 -11.17
N SER A 166 -1.72 6.36 -11.16
CA SER A 166 -1.58 4.99 -11.69
C SER A 166 -2.43 3.97 -10.94
N PHE A 167 -2.52 4.09 -9.63
CA PHE A 167 -3.32 3.20 -8.79
C PHE A 167 -4.82 3.41 -9.02
N MET A 168 -5.27 4.66 -9.01
CA MET A 168 -6.68 4.99 -9.25
C MET A 168 -7.12 4.60 -10.65
N LYS A 169 -6.26 4.79 -11.65
CA LYS A 169 -6.49 4.34 -13.01
C LYS A 169 -6.64 2.82 -13.10
N ALA A 170 -5.78 2.07 -12.40
CA ALA A 170 -5.88 0.61 -12.35
C ALA A 170 -7.20 0.14 -11.74
N ILE A 171 -7.67 0.79 -10.68
CA ILE A 171 -8.97 0.51 -10.05
C ILE A 171 -10.12 0.79 -11.03
N TYR A 172 -10.06 1.92 -11.73
CA TYR A 172 -11.06 2.26 -12.76
C TYR A 172 -11.11 1.22 -13.88
N ASP A 173 -9.95 0.80 -14.40
CA ASP A 173 -9.83 -0.20 -15.45
C ASP A 173 -10.29 -1.59 -15.00
N ALA A 174 -10.17 -1.91 -13.72
CA ALA A 174 -10.71 -3.13 -13.10
C ALA A 174 -12.25 -3.11 -12.98
N GLY A 175 -12.91 -2.02 -13.39
CA GLY A 175 -14.36 -1.92 -13.44
C GLY A 175 -15.00 -1.07 -12.34
N VAL A 176 -14.22 -0.48 -11.43
CA VAL A 176 -14.71 0.37 -10.34
C VAL A 176 -14.90 1.80 -10.85
N LYS A 177 -16.03 2.09 -11.48
CA LYS A 177 -16.30 3.42 -12.07
C LYS A 177 -16.49 4.52 -11.02
N GLU A 178 -16.94 4.17 -9.82
CA GLU A 178 -17.14 5.13 -8.73
C GLU A 178 -15.85 5.80 -8.24
N ILE A 179 -14.66 5.33 -8.62
CA ILE A 179 -13.40 6.02 -8.33
C ILE A 179 -13.21 7.28 -9.19
N SER A 180 -13.91 7.40 -10.32
CA SER A 180 -13.97 8.64 -11.09
C SER A 180 -14.91 9.66 -10.44
N ARG A 181 -14.59 10.96 -10.57
CA ARG A 181 -15.36 12.03 -9.94
C ARG A 181 -16.81 12.07 -10.39
N ASN A 182 -17.07 11.78 -11.66
CA ASN A 182 -18.42 11.77 -12.22
C ASN A 182 -19.11 10.39 -12.14
N GLY A 183 -18.41 9.34 -11.68
CA GLY A 183 -18.92 7.98 -11.58
C GLY A 183 -19.13 7.26 -12.90
N VAL A 184 -18.75 7.85 -14.02
CA VAL A 184 -18.99 7.33 -15.38
C VAL A 184 -17.68 7.13 -16.15
N ASP A 185 -16.87 8.18 -16.26
CA ASP A 185 -15.62 8.17 -16.99
C ASP A 185 -14.52 8.96 -16.25
N GLU A 186 -13.29 8.87 -16.75
CA GLU A 186 -12.11 9.47 -16.12
C GLU A 186 -11.84 10.92 -16.53
N LYS A 187 -12.71 11.56 -17.34
CA LYS A 187 -12.46 12.90 -17.90
C LYS A 187 -12.30 13.98 -16.85
N ASP A 188 -13.05 13.87 -15.76
CA ASP A 188 -13.01 14.82 -14.67
C ASP A 188 -12.02 14.42 -13.56
N GLY A 189 -11.21 13.39 -13.79
CA GLY A 189 -10.25 12.85 -12.84
C GLY A 189 -10.88 11.92 -11.81
N PHE A 190 -10.14 11.66 -10.73
CA PHE A 190 -10.49 10.70 -9.70
C PHE A 190 -10.88 11.37 -8.38
N ILE A 191 -11.56 10.60 -7.50
CA ILE A 191 -12.13 11.10 -6.24
C ILE A 191 -11.07 11.45 -5.19
N TRP A 192 -9.89 10.83 -5.23
CA TRP A 192 -8.81 11.10 -4.29
C TRP A 192 -7.71 11.94 -4.93
N PRO A 193 -6.95 12.71 -4.14
CA PRO A 193 -5.85 13.51 -4.65
C PRO A 193 -4.70 12.66 -5.19
N SER A 194 -3.96 13.23 -6.13
CA SER A 194 -2.70 12.68 -6.61
C SER A 194 -1.62 13.74 -6.65
N TYR A 195 -0.38 13.29 -6.50
CA TYR A 195 0.81 14.14 -6.59
C TYR A 195 1.73 13.60 -7.69
N VAL A 196 2.31 14.49 -8.47
CA VAL A 196 3.24 14.18 -9.57
C VAL A 196 4.62 14.68 -9.21
#